data_55e350c7895fd4ea5eaf3d7e91b1f97f
#
_entry.id   55e350c7895fd4ea5eaf3d7e91b1f97f
#
_cell.length_a   1.000
_cell.length_b   1.000
_cell.length_c   1.000
_cell.angle_alpha   90.00
_cell.angle_beta   90.00
_cell.angle_gamma   90.00
#
_symmetry.space_group_name_H-M   'P 1'
#
loop_
_entity.id
_entity.type
_entity.pdbx_description
1 polymer ?
#
loop_
_entity_poly.entity_id
_entity_poly.type
_entity_poly.pdbx_seq_one_letter_code
_entity_poly.pdbx_strand_id
1 'polypeptide(L)'
;MAVPPPAGSEPVIARPGVGQPALRPATSGDVSRLAGLLADAFINDPVYTWLLPGSLRLQPRLRAMFAAEMEQYVLPNRGTVWTTFGCDGAVAELPPGAWEMPKSFTGKEAFRWVRAFGMRSPLAMRVQRAMEERHLREPHFYVRTIGVRTARQGRGVGSALMQPTLQRADSAGLPTYIEASSERSAALYERLGFVHMGVLELPEGGPPVWPMLRPPAGSTHRAADG
;
A
#
# COMPACT_ATOMS: atom_id res chain seq x y z
N MET A 1 -2.30 -8.48 -28.97
CA MET A 1 -1.94 -7.06 -29.12
C MET A 1 -2.75 -6.29 -28.09
N ALA A 2 -2.10 -5.86 -27.00
CA ALA A 2 -2.75 -5.06 -25.96
C ALA A 2 -2.73 -3.59 -26.42
N VAL A 3 -3.91 -2.95 -26.44
CA VAL A 3 -4.08 -1.53 -26.73
C VAL A 3 -3.43 -0.74 -25.59
N PRO A 4 -2.49 0.18 -25.85
CA PRO A 4 -1.94 1.02 -24.80
C PRO A 4 -3.02 1.99 -24.31
N PRO A 5 -3.12 2.25 -22.98
CA PRO A 5 -4.06 3.24 -22.46
C PRO A 5 -3.67 4.64 -22.94
N PRO A 6 -4.65 5.55 -23.14
CA PRO A 6 -4.40 6.89 -23.62
C PRO A 6 -3.50 7.66 -22.64
N ALA A 7 -2.45 8.26 -23.20
CA ALA A 7 -1.59 9.20 -22.47
C ALA A 7 -2.40 10.48 -22.15
N GLY A 8 -2.37 10.91 -20.88
CA GLY A 8 -2.74 12.27 -20.50
C GLY A 8 -4.16 12.50 -19.99
N SER A 9 -4.72 11.62 -19.15
CA SER A 9 -5.80 12.06 -18.28
C SER A 9 -5.20 12.58 -16.96
N GLU A 10 -5.30 13.88 -16.72
CA GLU A 10 -5.04 14.47 -15.40
C GLU A 10 -5.82 13.68 -14.34
N PRO A 11 -5.22 13.42 -13.16
CA PRO A 11 -5.93 12.74 -12.09
C PRO A 11 -7.17 13.56 -11.72
N VAL A 12 -8.35 13.01 -12.00
CA VAL A 12 -9.61 13.62 -11.59
C VAL A 12 -9.57 13.72 -10.07
N ILE A 13 -9.40 14.94 -9.56
CA ILE A 13 -9.51 15.23 -8.13
C ILE A 13 -10.99 15.01 -7.80
N ALA A 14 -11.32 13.88 -7.19
CA ALA A 14 -12.66 13.63 -6.71
C ALA A 14 -13.05 14.75 -5.75
N ARG A 15 -14.17 15.43 -6.01
CA ARG A 15 -14.68 16.46 -5.11
C ARG A 15 -14.96 15.80 -3.75
N PRO A 16 -14.36 16.29 -2.66
CA PRO A 16 -14.59 15.71 -1.35
C PRO A 16 -16.07 15.78 -1.00
N GLY A 17 -16.62 14.66 -0.49
CA GLY A 17 -17.93 14.69 0.15
C GLY A 17 -17.93 15.66 1.33
N VAL A 18 -19.10 16.16 1.73
CA VAL A 18 -19.22 17.08 2.88
C VAL A 18 -18.55 16.44 4.10
N GLY A 19 -17.54 17.11 4.66
CA GLY A 19 -16.78 16.64 5.83
C GLY A 19 -15.60 15.70 5.52
N GLN A 20 -15.33 15.34 4.27
CA GLN A 20 -14.15 14.56 3.90
C GLN A 20 -12.94 15.48 3.65
N PRO A 21 -11.70 15.04 4.04
CA PRO A 21 -10.51 15.82 3.75
C PRO A 21 -10.26 15.89 2.24
N ALA A 22 -9.93 17.07 1.74
CA ALA A 22 -9.51 17.24 0.35
C ALA A 22 -8.17 16.52 0.12
N LEU A 23 -8.08 15.80 -0.99
CA LEU A 23 -6.92 15.00 -1.38
C LEU A 23 -6.20 15.62 -2.58
N ARG A 24 -4.93 15.32 -2.68
CA ARG A 24 -4.10 15.62 -3.84
C ARG A 24 -3.07 14.51 -4.08
N PRO A 25 -2.56 14.36 -5.31
CA PRO A 25 -1.36 13.59 -5.54
C PRO A 25 -0.18 14.22 -4.76
N ALA A 26 0.68 13.35 -4.23
CA ALA A 26 1.93 13.78 -3.62
C ALA A 26 2.94 14.12 -4.72
N THR A 27 3.80 15.10 -4.43
CA THR A 27 4.95 15.47 -5.26
C THR A 27 6.24 14.86 -4.69
N SER A 28 7.33 14.92 -5.43
CA SER A 28 8.65 14.52 -4.92
C SER A 28 9.06 15.30 -3.66
N GLY A 29 8.62 16.54 -3.51
CA GLY A 29 8.85 17.35 -2.31
C GLY A 29 8.13 16.85 -1.06
N ASP A 30 7.07 16.06 -1.21
CA ASP A 30 6.30 15.52 -0.09
C ASP A 30 6.92 14.22 0.47
N VAL A 31 7.74 13.52 -0.30
CA VAL A 31 8.23 12.16 0.04
C VAL A 31 8.83 12.09 1.44
N SER A 32 9.72 13.01 1.77
CA SER A 32 10.37 12.99 3.10
C SER A 32 9.38 13.16 4.26
N ARG A 33 8.35 14.00 4.07
CA ARG A 33 7.30 14.23 5.07
C ARG A 33 6.36 13.04 5.19
N LEU A 34 5.95 12.47 4.06
CA LEU A 34 5.06 11.31 4.02
C LEU A 34 5.75 10.04 4.53
N ALA A 35 7.03 9.86 4.22
CA ALA A 35 7.82 8.75 4.78
C ALA A 35 7.92 8.83 6.31
N GLY A 36 8.06 10.02 6.88
CA GLY A 36 8.01 10.22 8.32
C GLY A 36 6.64 9.90 8.91
N LEU A 37 5.57 10.35 8.26
CA LEU A 37 4.19 10.06 8.65
C LEU A 37 3.92 8.55 8.64
N LEU A 38 4.30 7.85 7.56
CA LEU A 38 4.11 6.41 7.44
C LEU A 38 4.95 5.66 8.50
N ALA A 39 6.18 6.08 8.74
CA ALA A 39 7.01 5.49 9.79
C ALA A 39 6.34 5.58 11.17
N ASP A 40 5.73 6.72 11.49
CA ASP A 40 4.99 6.90 12.75
C ASP A 40 3.69 6.08 12.78
N ALA A 41 2.98 5.97 11.66
CA ALA A 41 1.76 5.17 11.56
C ALA A 41 2.03 3.66 11.73
N PHE A 42 3.19 3.18 11.26
CA PHE A 42 3.59 1.77 11.28
C PHE A 42 4.55 1.42 12.44
N ILE A 43 4.79 2.34 13.39
CA ILE A 43 5.76 2.10 14.48
C ILE A 43 5.40 0.90 15.36
N ASN A 44 4.11 0.59 15.49
CA ASN A 44 3.58 -0.55 16.24
C ASN A 44 2.99 -1.64 15.32
N ASP A 45 3.28 -1.61 14.03
CA ASP A 45 2.80 -2.62 13.11
C ASP A 45 3.43 -3.99 13.42
N PRO A 46 2.63 -5.08 13.52
CA PRO A 46 3.13 -6.39 13.94
C PRO A 46 4.20 -6.94 12.99
N VAL A 47 4.09 -6.71 11.68
CA VAL A 47 5.07 -7.20 10.70
C VAL A 47 6.40 -6.49 10.88
N TYR A 48 6.41 -5.16 11.00
CA TYR A 48 7.66 -4.40 11.13
C TYR A 48 8.30 -4.54 12.51
N THR A 49 7.53 -4.66 13.59
CA THR A 49 8.07 -4.90 14.93
C THR A 49 8.69 -6.29 15.06
N TRP A 50 8.10 -7.29 14.42
CA TRP A 50 8.69 -8.63 14.32
C TRP A 50 9.92 -8.67 13.40
N LEU A 51 9.84 -8.04 12.24
CA LEU A 51 10.94 -8.03 11.26
C LEU A 51 12.17 -7.29 11.78
N LEU A 52 11.99 -6.25 12.60
CA LEU A 52 13.04 -5.39 13.16
C LEU A 52 12.97 -5.31 14.70
N PRO A 53 13.01 -6.45 15.42
CA PRO A 53 12.80 -6.49 16.86
C PRO A 53 13.88 -5.71 17.62
N GLY A 54 13.49 -5.06 18.73
CA GLY A 54 14.41 -4.38 19.64
C GLY A 54 15.18 -3.21 19.03
N SER A 55 14.74 -2.72 17.87
CA SER A 55 15.43 -1.63 17.21
C SER A 55 15.09 -0.28 17.83
N LEU A 56 16.03 0.29 18.60
CA LEU A 56 15.95 1.70 19.06
C LEU A 56 15.88 2.70 17.88
N ARG A 57 16.13 2.23 16.66
CA ARG A 57 16.10 3.02 15.43
C ARG A 57 15.00 2.57 14.48
N LEU A 58 13.93 1.97 14.99
CA LEU A 58 12.82 1.48 14.14
C LEU A 58 12.23 2.60 13.29
N GLN A 59 11.86 3.71 13.89
CA GLN A 59 11.26 4.85 13.20
C GLN A 59 12.15 5.41 12.06
N PRO A 60 13.44 5.73 12.22
CA PRO A 60 14.27 6.17 11.11
C PRO A 60 14.49 5.09 10.04
N ARG A 61 14.48 3.79 10.39
CA ARG A 61 14.52 2.70 9.41
C ARG A 61 13.26 2.63 8.58
N LEU A 62 12.08 2.68 9.22
CA LEU A 62 10.80 2.72 8.52
C LEU A 62 10.70 3.95 7.61
N ARG A 63 11.14 5.12 8.09
CA ARG A 63 11.18 6.34 7.27
C ARG A 63 12.05 6.16 6.02
N ALA A 64 13.24 5.59 6.16
CA ALA A 64 14.11 5.32 5.02
C ALA A 64 13.49 4.32 4.04
N MET A 65 12.82 3.28 4.56
CA MET A 65 12.12 2.27 3.77
C MET A 65 10.95 2.88 2.99
N PHE A 66 10.05 3.62 3.64
CA PHE A 66 8.91 4.24 2.96
C PHE A 66 9.32 5.31 1.94
N ALA A 67 10.40 6.07 2.21
CA ALA A 67 10.96 6.98 1.21
C ALA A 67 11.46 6.21 -0.02
N ALA A 68 12.20 5.11 0.19
CA ALA A 68 12.68 4.27 -0.90
C ALA A 68 11.52 3.59 -1.65
N GLU A 69 10.48 3.12 -0.96
CA GLU A 69 9.28 2.54 -1.58
C GLU A 69 8.62 3.55 -2.53
N MET A 70 8.39 4.78 -2.09
CA MET A 70 7.78 5.81 -2.94
C MET A 70 8.68 6.19 -4.12
N GLU A 71 9.97 6.47 -3.88
CA GLU A 71 10.89 6.98 -4.90
C GLU A 71 11.37 5.94 -5.90
N GLN A 72 11.52 4.68 -5.48
CA GLN A 72 12.17 3.64 -6.27
C GLN A 72 11.22 2.59 -6.81
N TYR A 73 10.06 2.46 -6.18
CA TYR A 73 9.10 1.44 -6.58
C TYR A 73 7.76 2.03 -7.03
N VAL A 74 7.08 2.82 -6.22
CA VAL A 74 5.73 3.29 -6.57
C VAL A 74 5.75 4.27 -7.74
N LEU A 75 6.47 5.38 -7.61
CA LEU A 75 6.47 6.44 -8.63
C LEU A 75 7.08 5.99 -9.98
N PRO A 76 8.21 5.24 -10.03
CA PRO A 76 8.74 4.76 -11.30
C PRO A 76 7.84 3.76 -12.02
N ASN A 77 7.03 2.99 -11.29
CA ASN A 77 6.08 2.01 -11.83
C ASN A 77 4.69 2.61 -12.13
N ARG A 78 4.63 3.89 -12.42
CA ARG A 78 3.38 4.62 -12.73
C ARG A 78 2.37 4.61 -11.57
N GLY A 79 2.81 4.30 -10.36
CA GLY A 79 2.00 4.38 -9.15
C GLY A 79 1.73 5.82 -8.75
N THR A 80 0.74 6.01 -7.91
CA THR A 80 0.36 7.31 -7.36
C THR A 80 0.44 7.25 -5.85
N VAL A 81 0.93 8.32 -5.25
CA VAL A 81 0.80 8.52 -3.80
C VAL A 81 -0.20 9.63 -3.58
N TRP A 82 -1.34 9.31 -2.95
CA TRP A 82 -2.34 10.30 -2.55
C TRP A 82 -2.10 10.75 -1.12
N THR A 83 -2.35 12.02 -0.85
CA THR A 83 -2.27 12.59 0.50
C THR A 83 -3.30 13.69 0.69
N THR A 84 -3.58 14.04 1.95
CA THR A 84 -4.36 15.24 2.27
C THR A 84 -3.51 16.50 2.11
N PHE A 85 -4.13 17.66 1.92
CA PHE A 85 -3.39 18.93 1.87
C PHE A 85 -2.54 19.17 3.12
N GLY A 86 -2.98 18.71 4.29
CA GLY A 86 -2.23 18.78 5.55
C GLY A 86 -1.16 17.71 5.73
N CYS A 87 -1.05 16.74 4.80
CA CYS A 87 -0.25 15.52 4.96
C CYS A 87 -0.59 14.79 6.27
N ASP A 88 -1.87 14.57 6.52
CA ASP A 88 -2.37 13.85 7.70
C ASP A 88 -2.41 12.33 7.48
N GLY A 89 -2.27 11.89 6.24
CA GLY A 89 -2.21 10.50 5.82
C GLY A 89 -1.71 10.37 4.39
N ALA A 90 -1.31 9.17 4.00
CA ALA A 90 -0.89 8.84 2.66
C ALA A 90 -1.34 7.44 2.26
N VAL A 91 -1.64 7.24 0.99
CA VAL A 91 -1.82 5.94 0.35
C VAL A 91 -0.94 5.88 -0.89
N ALA A 92 -0.19 4.81 -1.01
CA ALA A 92 0.61 4.49 -2.19
C ALA A 92 -0.07 3.35 -2.95
N GLU A 93 -0.37 3.58 -4.21
CA GLU A 93 -1.04 2.63 -5.09
C GLU A 93 -0.26 2.36 -6.37
N LEU A 94 -0.48 1.20 -6.94
CA LEU A 94 0.08 0.77 -8.22
C LEU A 94 -1.06 0.40 -9.19
N PRO A 95 -0.95 0.81 -10.47
CA PRO A 95 -1.92 0.43 -11.49
C PRO A 95 -1.79 -1.06 -11.85
N PRO A 96 -2.78 -1.61 -12.58
CA PRO A 96 -2.75 -2.99 -13.01
C PRO A 96 -1.44 -3.36 -13.74
N GLY A 97 -0.86 -4.50 -13.36
CA GLY A 97 0.38 -5.04 -13.93
C GLY A 97 1.68 -4.36 -13.46
N ALA A 98 1.62 -3.47 -12.45
CA ALA A 98 2.80 -2.75 -11.96
C ALA A 98 3.24 -3.19 -10.54
N TRP A 99 2.64 -4.24 -9.98
CA TRP A 99 2.87 -4.68 -8.61
C TRP A 99 4.16 -5.49 -8.42
N GLU A 100 4.72 -6.07 -9.48
CA GLU A 100 5.94 -6.87 -9.38
C GLU A 100 7.14 -6.01 -8.98
N MET A 101 7.87 -6.47 -7.96
CA MET A 101 9.12 -5.83 -7.58
C MET A 101 10.20 -6.09 -8.64
N PRO A 102 11.15 -5.16 -8.85
CA PRO A 102 12.30 -5.40 -9.71
C PRO A 102 13.05 -6.67 -9.29
N LYS A 103 13.34 -7.55 -10.25
CA LYS A 103 14.06 -8.82 -9.99
C LYS A 103 15.51 -8.63 -9.52
N SER A 104 16.07 -7.45 -9.74
CA SER A 104 17.42 -7.08 -9.30
C SER A 104 17.42 -5.65 -8.79
N PHE A 105 18.11 -5.44 -7.68
CA PHE A 105 18.36 -4.10 -7.15
C PHE A 105 19.63 -3.51 -7.72
N THR A 106 19.61 -2.26 -8.13
CA THR A 106 20.83 -1.48 -8.42
C THR A 106 21.62 -1.26 -7.13
N GLY A 107 22.89 -0.87 -7.24
CA GLY A 107 23.72 -0.61 -6.05
C GLY A 107 23.10 0.37 -5.04
N LYS A 108 22.38 1.41 -5.52
CA LYS A 108 21.67 2.37 -4.66
C LYS A 108 20.45 1.77 -3.96
N GLU A 109 19.68 0.96 -4.67
CA GLU A 109 18.51 0.27 -4.12
C GLU A 109 18.93 -0.78 -3.10
N ALA A 110 19.94 -1.60 -3.41
CA ALA A 110 20.51 -2.57 -2.49
C ALA A 110 21.05 -1.89 -1.21
N PHE A 111 21.73 -0.76 -1.34
CA PHE A 111 22.22 0.01 -0.19
C PHE A 111 21.07 0.50 0.70
N ARG A 112 19.99 1.04 0.12
CA ARG A 112 18.82 1.51 0.87
C ARG A 112 18.10 0.35 1.56
N TRP A 113 17.99 -0.80 0.88
CA TRP A 113 17.44 -2.02 1.46
C TRP A 113 18.25 -2.50 2.68
N VAL A 114 19.56 -2.60 2.53
CA VAL A 114 20.46 -2.97 3.65
C VAL A 114 20.40 -1.94 4.77
N ARG A 115 20.30 -0.65 4.46
CA ARG A 115 20.13 0.41 5.46
C ARG A 115 18.83 0.28 6.24
N ALA A 116 17.74 -0.13 5.59
CA ALA A 116 16.44 -0.35 6.23
C ALA A 116 16.44 -1.61 7.10
N PHE A 117 16.87 -2.73 6.55
CA PHE A 117 16.74 -4.04 7.20
C PHE A 117 18.01 -4.57 7.88
N GLY A 118 19.18 -4.08 7.51
CA GLY A 118 20.47 -4.52 8.08
C GLY A 118 20.66 -6.03 7.94
N MET A 119 21.03 -6.70 9.03
CA MET A 119 21.20 -8.15 9.09
C MET A 119 19.89 -8.94 8.85
N ARG A 120 18.73 -8.28 8.93
CA ARG A 120 17.42 -8.88 8.63
C ARG A 120 17.05 -8.81 7.14
N SER A 121 17.91 -8.26 6.28
CA SER A 121 17.67 -8.19 4.83
C SER A 121 17.30 -9.54 4.20
N PRO A 122 17.95 -10.68 4.55
CA PRO A 122 17.56 -11.98 4.00
C PRO A 122 16.14 -12.40 4.41
N LEU A 123 15.73 -12.12 5.65
CA LEU A 123 14.38 -12.40 6.11
C LEU A 123 13.36 -11.50 5.42
N ALA A 124 13.64 -10.20 5.30
CA ALA A 124 12.80 -9.26 4.58
C ALA A 124 12.58 -9.68 3.11
N MET A 125 13.60 -10.21 2.46
CA MET A 125 13.48 -10.76 1.10
C MET A 125 12.60 -12.02 1.06
N ARG A 126 12.69 -12.92 2.06
CA ARG A 126 11.80 -14.08 2.14
C ARG A 126 10.34 -13.67 2.38
N VAL A 127 10.11 -12.68 3.24
CA VAL A 127 8.76 -12.11 3.44
C VAL A 127 8.21 -11.55 2.13
N GLN A 128 9.00 -10.71 1.43
CA GLN A 128 8.60 -10.15 0.16
C GLN A 128 8.24 -11.25 -0.87
N ARG A 129 9.07 -12.29 -0.96
CA ARG A 129 8.84 -13.41 -1.87
C ARG A 129 7.57 -14.19 -1.50
N ALA A 130 7.33 -14.46 -0.21
CA ALA A 130 6.10 -15.12 0.24
C ALA A 130 4.84 -14.30 -0.09
N MET A 131 4.91 -12.98 0.03
CA MET A 131 3.83 -12.08 -0.40
C MET A 131 3.62 -12.14 -1.92
N GLU A 132 4.68 -12.09 -2.72
CA GLU A 132 4.61 -12.19 -4.18
C GLU A 132 4.05 -13.52 -4.69
N GLU A 133 4.37 -14.64 -4.03
CA GLU A 133 3.85 -15.97 -4.39
C GLU A 133 2.34 -16.08 -4.22
N ARG A 134 1.79 -15.37 -3.24
CA ARG A 134 0.34 -15.34 -2.94
C ARG A 134 -0.38 -14.14 -3.54
N HIS A 135 0.35 -13.25 -4.19
CA HIS A 135 -0.22 -12.05 -4.79
C HIS A 135 -1.19 -12.40 -5.93
N LEU A 136 -2.28 -11.62 -6.04
CA LEU A 136 -3.27 -11.77 -7.10
C LEU A 136 -2.62 -11.62 -8.49
N ARG A 137 -2.87 -12.55 -9.41
CA ARG A 137 -2.28 -12.56 -10.75
C ARG A 137 -3.11 -11.82 -11.79
N GLU A 138 -4.42 -11.80 -11.61
CA GLU A 138 -5.35 -11.09 -12.48
C GLU A 138 -5.09 -9.58 -12.42
N PRO A 139 -5.39 -8.83 -13.49
CA PRO A 139 -5.23 -7.38 -13.49
C PRO A 139 -6.05 -6.72 -12.37
N HIS A 140 -5.39 -5.94 -11.52
CA HIS A 140 -5.99 -5.28 -10.37
C HIS A 140 -5.24 -3.99 -10.01
N PHE A 141 -5.90 -3.08 -9.29
CA PHE A 141 -5.23 -1.98 -8.60
C PHE A 141 -4.67 -2.49 -7.27
N TYR A 142 -3.42 -2.19 -7.00
CA TYR A 142 -2.75 -2.62 -5.77
C TYR A 142 -2.53 -1.45 -4.81
N VAL A 143 -3.13 -1.52 -3.64
CA VAL A 143 -2.83 -0.60 -2.55
C VAL A 143 -1.64 -1.15 -1.76
N ARG A 144 -0.45 -0.61 -2.05
CA ARG A 144 0.81 -1.07 -1.46
C ARG A 144 0.96 -0.68 0.00
N THR A 145 0.61 0.56 0.34
CA THR A 145 0.79 1.13 1.69
C THR A 145 -0.27 2.17 1.94
N ILE A 146 -0.88 2.16 3.11
CA ILE A 146 -1.76 3.23 3.58
C ILE A 146 -1.51 3.50 5.05
N GLY A 147 -1.31 4.75 5.42
CA GLY A 147 -1.10 5.17 6.78
C GLY A 147 -1.73 6.52 7.09
N VAL A 148 -2.22 6.69 8.29
CA VAL A 148 -2.83 7.92 8.80
C VAL A 148 -2.16 8.30 10.11
N ARG A 149 -1.78 9.56 10.25
CA ARG A 149 -1.24 10.13 11.49
C ARG A 149 -2.11 9.76 12.69
N THR A 150 -1.52 9.26 13.76
CA THR A 150 -2.25 8.75 14.94
C THR A 150 -3.31 9.73 15.47
N ALA A 151 -2.99 11.03 15.55
CA ALA A 151 -3.93 12.07 16.00
C ALA A 151 -5.12 12.32 15.02
N ARG A 152 -5.07 11.76 13.82
CA ARG A 152 -6.11 11.89 12.78
C ARG A 152 -6.84 10.58 12.48
N GLN A 153 -6.46 9.49 13.13
CA GLN A 153 -7.16 8.21 13.02
C GLN A 153 -8.57 8.29 13.61
N GLY A 154 -9.47 7.43 13.14
CA GLY A 154 -10.87 7.44 13.54
C GLY A 154 -11.73 8.60 13.00
N ARG A 155 -11.16 9.47 12.14
CA ARG A 155 -11.84 10.65 11.56
C ARG A 155 -12.14 10.50 10.06
N GLY A 156 -12.18 9.28 9.54
CA GLY A 156 -12.50 9.01 8.13
C GLY A 156 -11.36 9.27 7.14
N VAL A 157 -10.17 9.73 7.59
CA VAL A 157 -9.04 10.06 6.69
C VAL A 157 -8.59 8.84 5.88
N GLY A 158 -8.49 7.65 6.50
CA GLY A 158 -8.11 6.42 5.80
C GLY A 158 -9.11 6.04 4.71
N SER A 159 -10.40 6.10 5.00
CA SER A 159 -11.46 5.83 4.02
C SER A 159 -11.41 6.84 2.87
N ALA A 160 -11.19 8.13 3.17
CA ALA A 160 -11.07 9.15 2.14
C ALA A 160 -9.87 8.90 1.22
N LEU A 161 -8.71 8.54 1.78
CA LEU A 161 -7.50 8.23 1.01
C LEU A 161 -7.68 7.07 0.03
N MET A 162 -8.52 6.11 0.33
CA MET A 162 -8.82 4.97 -0.55
C MET A 162 -9.69 5.36 -1.75
N GLN A 163 -10.51 6.41 -1.64
CA GLN A 163 -11.53 6.75 -2.65
C GLN A 163 -10.98 6.92 -4.07
N PRO A 164 -9.87 7.66 -4.32
CA PRO A 164 -9.36 7.80 -5.68
C PRO A 164 -9.00 6.46 -6.33
N THR A 165 -8.38 5.56 -5.58
CA THR A 165 -8.02 4.22 -6.05
C THR A 165 -9.27 3.39 -6.36
N LEU A 166 -10.24 3.38 -5.43
CA LEU A 166 -11.47 2.61 -5.58
C LEU A 166 -12.31 3.12 -6.77
N GLN A 167 -12.43 4.44 -6.95
CA GLN A 167 -13.15 5.02 -8.09
C GLN A 167 -12.48 4.68 -9.43
N ARG A 168 -11.15 4.71 -9.49
CA ARG A 168 -10.41 4.31 -10.70
C ARG A 168 -10.60 2.82 -11.00
N ALA A 169 -10.56 1.98 -9.98
CA ALA A 169 -10.78 0.55 -10.11
C ALA A 169 -12.22 0.26 -10.59
N ASP A 170 -13.22 0.90 -9.98
CA ASP A 170 -14.64 0.78 -10.38
C ASP A 170 -14.84 1.23 -11.83
N SER A 171 -14.26 2.38 -12.22
CA SER A 171 -14.36 2.89 -13.60
C SER A 171 -13.67 1.98 -14.62
N ALA A 172 -12.62 1.26 -14.23
CA ALA A 172 -11.93 0.30 -15.07
C ALA A 172 -12.57 -1.10 -15.08
N GLY A 173 -13.56 -1.35 -14.23
CA GLY A 173 -14.14 -2.67 -14.04
C GLY A 173 -13.16 -3.68 -13.46
N LEU A 174 -12.15 -3.22 -12.68
CA LEU A 174 -11.09 -4.04 -12.12
C LEU A 174 -11.16 -4.08 -10.60
N PRO A 175 -10.72 -5.20 -9.98
CA PRO A 175 -10.67 -5.29 -8.53
C PRO A 175 -9.54 -4.43 -7.95
N THR A 176 -9.64 -4.17 -6.64
CA THR A 176 -8.57 -3.59 -5.83
C THR A 176 -8.07 -4.63 -4.84
N TYR A 177 -6.76 -4.78 -4.72
CA TYR A 177 -6.08 -5.71 -3.82
C TYR A 177 -5.24 -4.98 -2.79
N ILE A 178 -5.17 -5.52 -1.57
CA ILE A 178 -4.38 -5.01 -0.44
C ILE A 178 -4.02 -6.16 0.50
N GLU A 179 -2.93 -6.05 1.24
CA GLU A 179 -2.61 -6.94 2.35
C GLU A 179 -2.74 -6.18 3.68
N ALA A 180 -3.62 -6.67 4.56
CA ALA A 180 -3.75 -6.13 5.91
C ALA A 180 -2.73 -6.79 6.85
N SER A 181 -1.98 -5.98 7.60
CA SER A 181 -0.99 -6.43 8.59
C SER A 181 -1.56 -6.53 10.01
N SER A 182 -2.82 -6.16 10.21
CA SER A 182 -3.50 -6.19 11.50
C SER A 182 -5.00 -6.32 11.34
N GLU A 183 -5.68 -6.88 12.34
CA GLU A 183 -7.16 -6.95 12.37
C GLU A 183 -7.80 -5.56 12.27
N ARG A 184 -7.17 -4.56 12.86
CA ARG A 184 -7.65 -3.16 12.79
C ARG A 184 -7.64 -2.63 11.36
N SER A 185 -6.60 -2.92 10.58
CA SER A 185 -6.54 -2.52 9.16
C SER A 185 -7.52 -3.34 8.33
N ALA A 186 -7.64 -4.64 8.57
CA ALA A 186 -8.62 -5.50 7.92
C ALA A 186 -10.04 -4.98 8.12
N ALA A 187 -10.44 -4.66 9.36
CA ALA A 187 -11.75 -4.09 9.66
C ALA A 187 -12.03 -2.75 8.94
N LEU A 188 -11.02 -1.93 8.65
CA LEU A 188 -11.18 -0.75 7.82
C LEU A 188 -11.51 -1.15 6.37
N TYR A 189 -10.76 -2.13 5.82
CA TYR A 189 -10.93 -2.55 4.44
C TYR A 189 -12.26 -3.29 4.22
N GLU A 190 -12.72 -4.09 5.18
CA GLU A 190 -14.05 -4.70 5.15
C GLU A 190 -15.16 -3.65 4.99
N ARG A 191 -15.10 -2.54 5.74
CA ARG A 191 -16.06 -1.43 5.60
C ARG A 191 -16.00 -0.75 4.23
N LEU A 192 -14.92 -0.90 3.50
CA LEU A 192 -14.76 -0.41 2.13
C LEU A 192 -15.12 -1.46 1.06
N GLY A 193 -15.64 -2.62 1.48
CA GLY A 193 -16.09 -3.68 0.61
C GLY A 193 -15.02 -4.70 0.22
N PHE A 194 -13.88 -4.72 0.92
CA PHE A 194 -12.89 -5.77 0.74
C PHE A 194 -13.31 -7.06 1.47
N VAL A 195 -13.02 -8.19 0.87
CA VAL A 195 -13.22 -9.52 1.44
C VAL A 195 -11.87 -10.22 1.60
N HIS A 196 -11.76 -11.06 2.62
CA HIS A 196 -10.57 -11.85 2.88
C HIS A 196 -10.36 -12.91 1.79
N MET A 197 -9.12 -13.10 1.37
CA MET A 197 -8.69 -14.16 0.45
C MET A 197 -7.95 -15.31 1.18
N GLY A 198 -8.05 -15.36 2.50
CA GLY A 198 -7.35 -16.30 3.36
C GLY A 198 -6.33 -15.61 4.27
N VAL A 199 -5.40 -16.39 4.78
CA VAL A 199 -4.32 -15.92 5.66
C VAL A 199 -2.99 -16.28 5.01
N LEU A 200 -2.05 -15.34 5.00
CA LEU A 200 -0.67 -15.53 4.63
C LEU A 200 0.18 -15.61 5.90
N GLU A 201 0.68 -16.80 6.21
CA GLU A 201 1.66 -17.00 7.26
C GLU A 201 3.04 -16.56 6.77
N LEU A 202 3.65 -15.62 7.48
CA LEU A 202 4.99 -15.14 7.13
C LEU A 202 6.07 -16.16 7.56
N PRO A 203 7.22 -16.22 6.85
CA PRO A 203 8.32 -17.09 7.18
C PRO A 203 8.81 -16.93 8.63
N GLU A 204 9.42 -17.97 9.20
CA GLU A 204 10.06 -17.97 10.53
C GLU A 204 9.10 -17.55 11.68
N GLY A 205 7.83 -17.97 11.60
CA GLY A 205 6.84 -17.68 12.63
C GLY A 205 6.48 -16.20 12.74
N GLY A 206 6.55 -15.47 11.64
CA GLY A 206 6.09 -14.09 11.57
C GLY A 206 4.57 -13.97 11.77
N PRO A 207 4.08 -12.76 12.01
CA PRO A 207 2.65 -12.52 12.20
C PRO A 207 1.87 -12.83 10.93
N PRO A 208 0.59 -13.20 11.05
CA PRO A 208 -0.28 -13.39 9.90
C PRO A 208 -0.51 -12.07 9.17
N VAL A 209 -0.68 -12.18 7.85
CA VAL A 209 -1.09 -11.09 6.98
C VAL A 209 -2.34 -11.54 6.23
N TRP A 210 -3.29 -10.66 6.02
CA TRP A 210 -4.55 -10.97 5.37
C TRP A 210 -4.60 -10.32 3.98
N PRO A 211 -4.39 -11.11 2.89
CA PRO A 211 -4.71 -10.66 1.55
C PRO A 211 -6.21 -10.39 1.44
N MET A 212 -6.58 -9.25 0.89
CA MET A 212 -7.97 -8.83 0.76
C MET A 212 -8.25 -8.27 -0.62
N LEU A 213 -9.41 -8.58 -1.17
CA LEU A 213 -9.84 -8.19 -2.49
C LEU A 213 -11.18 -7.42 -2.41
N ARG A 214 -11.26 -6.30 -3.10
CA ARG A 214 -12.53 -5.62 -3.35
C ARG A 214 -12.87 -5.76 -4.83
N PRO A 215 -14.00 -6.42 -5.19
CA PRO A 215 -14.47 -6.44 -6.56
C PRO A 215 -14.90 -5.02 -7.00
N PRO A 216 -14.91 -4.72 -8.30
CA PRO A 216 -15.41 -3.43 -8.79
C PRO A 216 -16.89 -3.26 -8.48
N ALA A 217 -17.33 -2.01 -8.29
CA ALA A 217 -18.75 -1.72 -8.05
C ALA A 217 -19.61 -2.22 -9.21
N GLY A 218 -20.74 -2.84 -8.89
CA GLY A 218 -21.68 -3.40 -9.89
C GLY A 218 -21.35 -4.82 -10.37
N SER A 219 -20.22 -5.41 -9.96
CA SER A 219 -19.99 -6.84 -10.18
C SER A 219 -20.83 -7.64 -9.18
N THR A 220 -21.81 -8.39 -9.68
CA THR A 220 -22.47 -9.42 -8.87
C THR A 220 -21.43 -10.49 -8.54
N HIS A 221 -21.03 -10.58 -7.28
CA HIS A 221 -20.21 -11.68 -6.81
C HIS A 221 -21.03 -12.98 -6.98
N ARG A 222 -20.76 -13.72 -8.05
CA ARG A 222 -21.22 -15.09 -8.15
C ARG A 222 -20.37 -15.85 -7.12
N ALA A 223 -20.95 -16.08 -5.95
CA ALA A 223 -20.40 -17.05 -5.01
C ALA A 223 -20.16 -18.33 -5.81
N ALA A 224 -18.92 -18.80 -5.85
CA ALA A 224 -18.61 -20.13 -6.31
C ALA A 224 -19.12 -21.10 -5.23
N ASP A 225 -20.40 -21.48 -5.36
CA ASP A 225 -20.91 -22.68 -4.72
C ASP A 225 -20.35 -23.86 -5.50
N GLY A 226 -19.50 -24.65 -4.85
CA GLY A 226 -18.92 -25.87 -5.39
C GLY A 226 -17.98 -26.48 -4.35
#